data_ef09f844698373615a00c115d8035802
#
_entry.id   ef09f844698373615a00c115d8035802
#
_cell.length_a   1.000
_cell.length_b   1.000
_cell.length_c   1.000
_cell.angle_alpha   90.00
_cell.angle_beta   90.00
_cell.angle_gamma   90.00
#
_symmetry.space_group_name_H-M   'P 1'
#
loop_
_entity.id
_entity.type
_entity.pdbx_description
1 polymer ?
#
loop_
_entity_poly.entity_id
_entity_poly.type
_entity_poly.pdbx_seq_one_letter_code
_entity_poly.pdbx_strand_id
1 'polypeptide(L)'
;MKAPGGFLGKIFGLLNKATSEEREKTEQELPFAVMIFTLMAASGISPYDSWKKMRKLTFLPTFKKEADEVVRQVEVLGKDPLTVMYQRSETTYSKLYQNFLGGFVSSVRSGGKLTDYMKSQLKSIFEIRYINLNRSIEKIATLVEAYSVMLIVVLCTYILFVVFSSSSVMDLVSSSSISITPIISYLIAFIIMPVMSGIFILMAHNMQKSAFPDLKDLYKKALIFIIPVFVVIGVFGMAGSLLDAIHPVGLPEITTIGLVAASLPLAYQYYRISKINYNAEDSIPSFIRDITESQKTGLSPEKSIVQATKRKDYGSFSKFLDLIRSQIEWGIPLRKTFENMRREIRSWFVIVNFAMMVETIEIGGNSVQSLEILSEYSEKEREMQVNRRALLKPYILLAFMWSALIAVTTTIVALTTTMMTGIVSADLASAATLAMQSQLKVFSVGIIIQCWISGFFIGKISEGNFGAGFKHSALLAATAYISLVVSEVLLSGIFNVGGLKPPT
;
A
#
# COMPACT_ATOMS: atom_id res chain seq x y z
N MET A 1 22.96 -17.29 29.30
CA MET A 1 21.91 -16.91 30.27
C MET A 1 20.57 -16.90 29.53
N LYS A 2 19.72 -17.89 29.70
CA LYS A 2 18.36 -17.98 29.13
C LYS A 2 17.48 -16.93 29.81
N ALA A 3 16.90 -16.02 29.00
CA ALA A 3 15.91 -15.07 29.49
C ALA A 3 14.65 -15.81 29.96
N PRO A 4 14.00 -15.37 31.05
CA PRO A 4 12.81 -16.03 31.58
C PRO A 4 11.63 -15.82 30.62
N GLY A 5 11.23 -16.88 29.92
CA GLY A 5 10.03 -16.97 29.12
C GLY A 5 8.77 -16.99 29.98
N GLY A 6 8.49 -15.90 30.69
CA GLY A 6 7.35 -15.75 31.55
C GLY A 6 6.53 -14.51 31.22
N PHE A 7 5.41 -14.32 31.92
CA PHE A 7 4.50 -13.19 31.87
C PHE A 7 5.18 -11.82 31.80
N LEU A 8 6.32 -11.62 32.49
CA LEU A 8 7.16 -10.42 32.43
C LEU A 8 7.76 -10.17 31.04
N GLY A 9 8.18 -11.21 30.29
CA GLY A 9 8.68 -11.06 28.93
C GLY A 9 7.60 -10.61 27.95
N LYS A 10 6.35 -11.07 28.13
CA LYS A 10 5.20 -10.60 27.34
C LYS A 10 4.83 -9.16 27.66
N ILE A 11 4.85 -8.76 28.95
CA ILE A 11 4.61 -7.37 29.37
C ILE A 11 5.70 -6.45 28.83
N PHE A 12 6.97 -6.84 28.92
CA PHE A 12 8.10 -6.06 28.40
C PHE A 12 8.03 -5.92 26.86
N GLY A 13 7.62 -6.98 26.17
CA GLY A 13 7.35 -6.95 24.72
C GLY A 13 6.17 -6.04 24.34
N LEU A 14 5.10 -6.03 25.13
CA LEU A 14 3.94 -5.15 24.91
C LEU A 14 4.27 -3.68 25.21
N LEU A 15 5.02 -3.41 26.28
CA LEU A 15 5.50 -2.06 26.61
C LEU A 15 6.44 -1.52 25.52
N ASN A 16 7.38 -2.34 25.05
CA ASN A 16 8.31 -1.94 23.99
C ASN A 16 7.60 -1.72 22.64
N LYS A 17 6.53 -2.46 22.38
CA LYS A 17 5.68 -2.27 21.20
C LYS A 17 4.84 -1.00 21.32
N ALA A 18 4.28 -0.70 22.50
CA ALA A 18 3.50 0.52 22.73
C ALA A 18 4.36 1.78 22.60
N THR A 19 5.57 1.78 23.15
CA THR A 19 6.52 2.89 23.04
C THR A 19 7.02 3.09 21.61
N SER A 20 7.23 2.00 20.86
CA SER A 20 7.61 2.06 19.43
C SER A 20 6.48 2.62 18.56
N GLU A 21 5.23 2.25 18.85
CA GLU A 21 4.06 2.75 18.12
C GLU A 21 3.81 4.25 18.40
N GLU A 22 3.97 4.67 19.64
CA GLU A 22 3.84 6.08 20.04
C GLU A 22 4.93 6.94 19.41
N ARG A 23 6.17 6.47 19.43
CA ARG A 23 7.28 7.11 18.74
C ARG A 23 7.00 7.30 17.26
N GLU A 24 6.53 6.25 16.58
CA GLU A 24 6.27 6.29 15.15
C GLU A 24 5.15 7.27 14.80
N LYS A 25 4.06 7.31 15.58
CA LYS A 25 2.97 8.28 15.40
C LYS A 25 3.48 9.72 15.59
N THR A 26 4.31 9.96 16.61
CA THR A 26 4.92 11.26 16.85
C THR A 26 5.80 11.69 15.68
N GLU A 27 6.67 10.80 15.18
CA GLU A 27 7.57 11.11 14.07
C GLU A 27 6.82 11.32 12.73
N GLN A 28 5.65 10.70 12.54
CA GLN A 28 4.80 10.93 11.37
C GLN A 28 4.10 12.29 11.38
N GLU A 29 3.60 12.72 12.55
CA GLU A 29 2.91 14.00 12.69
C GLU A 29 3.87 15.18 12.87
N LEU A 30 5.10 14.94 13.35
CA LEU A 30 6.07 15.98 13.71
C LEU A 30 6.34 17.03 12.59
N PRO A 31 6.56 16.64 11.30
CA PRO A 31 6.80 17.62 10.25
C PRO A 31 5.66 18.63 10.12
N PHE A 32 4.43 18.16 10.24
CA PHE A 32 3.22 18.98 10.12
C PHE A 32 2.99 19.83 11.38
N ALA A 33 3.28 19.29 12.56
CA ALA A 33 3.24 20.03 13.80
C ALA A 33 4.27 21.17 13.80
N VAL A 34 5.50 20.90 13.39
CA VAL A 34 6.55 21.92 13.26
C VAL A 34 6.19 22.95 12.21
N MET A 35 5.56 22.52 11.09
CA MET A 35 5.05 23.46 10.08
C MET A 35 4.03 24.42 10.70
N ILE A 36 3.04 23.92 11.46
CA ILE A 36 2.03 24.75 12.12
C ILE A 36 2.68 25.71 13.12
N PHE A 37 3.63 25.24 13.94
CA PHE A 37 4.38 26.13 14.83
C PHE A 37 5.15 27.21 14.06
N THR A 38 5.74 26.85 12.91
CA THR A 38 6.45 27.81 12.04
C THR A 38 5.49 28.85 11.49
N LEU A 39 4.30 28.43 11.00
CA LEU A 39 3.25 29.34 10.50
C LEU A 39 2.76 30.28 11.59
N MET A 40 2.54 29.78 12.80
CA MET A 40 2.12 30.58 13.96
C MET A 40 3.20 31.57 14.38
N ALA A 41 4.46 31.13 14.43
CA ALA A 41 5.60 31.99 14.75
C ALA A 41 5.80 33.08 13.67
N ALA A 42 5.65 32.76 12.37
CA ALA A 42 5.71 33.74 11.28
C ALA A 42 4.56 34.74 11.34
N SER A 43 3.41 34.38 11.91
CA SER A 43 2.27 35.28 12.17
C SER A 43 2.39 36.04 13.50
N GLY A 44 3.50 35.91 14.24
CA GLY A 44 3.74 36.65 15.49
C GLY A 44 3.04 36.07 16.73
N ILE A 45 2.54 34.83 16.66
CA ILE A 45 1.90 34.19 17.81
C ILE A 45 2.95 33.72 18.82
N SER A 46 2.66 33.95 20.11
CA SER A 46 3.57 33.53 21.18
C SER A 46 3.76 32.00 21.23
N PRO A 47 4.89 31.50 21.73
CA PRO A 47 5.13 30.07 21.88
C PRO A 47 4.02 29.34 22.63
N TYR A 48 3.54 29.90 23.72
CA TYR A 48 2.49 29.29 24.55
C TYR A 48 1.13 29.31 23.85
N ASP A 49 0.76 30.41 23.21
CA ASP A 49 -0.50 30.50 22.46
C ASP A 49 -0.52 29.56 21.27
N SER A 50 0.64 29.24 20.69
CA SER A 50 0.77 28.22 19.64
C SER A 50 0.35 26.84 20.17
N TRP A 51 0.73 26.48 21.41
CA TRP A 51 0.26 25.24 22.04
C TRP A 51 -1.24 25.26 22.34
N LYS A 52 -1.81 26.38 22.80
CA LYS A 52 -3.26 26.54 23.00
C LYS A 52 -4.04 26.34 21.70
N LYS A 53 -3.52 26.84 20.57
CA LYS A 53 -4.13 26.62 19.26
C LYS A 53 -3.98 25.19 18.79
N MET A 54 -2.81 24.56 18.96
CA MET A 54 -2.55 23.16 18.63
C MET A 54 -3.54 22.20 19.31
N ARG A 55 -3.93 22.46 20.55
CA ARG A 55 -4.95 21.73 21.31
C ARG A 55 -6.30 21.62 20.57
N LYS A 56 -6.66 22.60 19.73
CA LYS A 56 -7.92 22.62 18.98
C LYS A 56 -7.86 21.84 17.67
N LEU A 57 -6.67 21.42 17.22
CA LEU A 57 -6.47 20.75 15.96
C LEU A 57 -6.82 19.26 16.07
N THR A 58 -7.78 18.79 15.29
CA THR A 58 -8.26 17.39 15.31
C THR A 58 -7.54 16.49 14.33
N PHE A 59 -6.76 17.06 13.41
CA PHE A 59 -6.08 16.31 12.36
C PHE A 59 -4.66 15.85 12.73
N LEU A 60 -4.13 16.29 13.88
CA LEU A 60 -2.88 15.84 14.49
C LEU A 60 -3.17 15.28 15.89
N PRO A 61 -3.73 14.07 16.00
CA PRO A 61 -4.20 13.54 17.29
C PRO A 61 -3.10 13.35 18.32
N THR A 62 -1.87 13.03 17.91
CA THR A 62 -0.72 12.88 18.82
C THR A 62 -0.31 14.23 19.40
N PHE A 63 -0.14 15.23 18.55
CA PHE A 63 0.22 16.60 18.99
C PHE A 63 -0.92 17.31 19.71
N LYS A 64 -2.18 16.98 19.42
CA LYS A 64 -3.30 17.45 20.23
C LYS A 64 -3.19 16.98 21.67
N LYS A 65 -2.93 15.69 21.92
CA LYS A 65 -2.73 15.14 23.28
C LYS A 65 -1.53 15.79 23.97
N GLU A 66 -0.46 15.99 23.23
CA GLU A 66 0.74 16.67 23.74
C GLU A 66 0.43 18.12 24.13
N ALA A 67 -0.33 18.84 23.32
CA ALA A 67 -0.77 20.20 23.61
C ALA A 67 -1.74 20.25 24.80
N ASP A 68 -2.65 19.30 24.91
CA ASP A 68 -3.54 19.17 26.08
C ASP A 68 -2.73 19.03 27.38
N GLU A 69 -1.66 18.22 27.36
CA GLU A 69 -0.80 18.02 28.52
C GLU A 69 0.04 19.25 28.86
N VAL A 70 0.65 19.90 27.85
CA VAL A 70 1.41 21.16 28.05
C VAL A 70 0.50 22.24 28.63
N VAL A 71 -0.67 22.46 28.03
CA VAL A 71 -1.61 23.51 28.48
C VAL A 71 -2.13 23.18 29.89
N ARG A 72 -2.44 21.92 30.19
CA ARG A 72 -2.86 21.49 31.53
C ARG A 72 -1.82 21.78 32.60
N GLN A 73 -0.54 21.49 32.33
CA GLN A 73 0.55 21.73 33.28
C GLN A 73 0.76 23.24 33.52
N VAL A 74 0.54 24.07 32.53
CA VAL A 74 0.66 25.53 32.68
C VAL A 74 -0.57 26.12 33.38
N GLU A 75 -1.80 25.81 32.91
CA GLU A 75 -3.02 26.46 33.39
C GLU A 75 -3.50 25.90 34.75
N VAL A 76 -3.32 24.58 35.00
CA VAL A 76 -3.81 23.93 36.23
C VAL A 76 -2.73 23.85 37.28
N LEU A 77 -1.46 23.55 36.90
CA LEU A 77 -0.37 23.38 37.87
C LEU A 77 0.49 24.65 38.03
N GLY A 78 0.20 25.72 37.32
CA GLY A 78 0.90 27.01 37.40
C GLY A 78 2.38 26.98 37.02
N LYS A 79 2.81 25.97 36.24
CA LYS A 79 4.21 25.84 35.80
C LYS A 79 4.55 26.84 34.70
N ASP A 80 5.81 27.29 34.65
CA ASP A 80 6.29 28.08 33.55
C ASP A 80 6.25 27.30 32.23
N PRO A 81 5.68 27.89 31.13
CA PRO A 81 5.53 27.21 29.85
C PRO A 81 6.82 26.63 29.28
N LEU A 82 7.95 27.35 29.35
CA LEU A 82 9.23 26.90 28.82
C LEU A 82 9.79 25.73 29.62
N THR A 83 9.57 25.75 30.93
CA THR A 83 9.98 24.66 31.83
C THR A 83 9.18 23.39 31.54
N VAL A 84 7.87 23.51 31.30
CA VAL A 84 7.03 22.37 30.88
C VAL A 84 7.50 21.79 29.54
N MET A 85 7.75 22.62 28.56
CA MET A 85 8.26 22.19 27.25
C MET A 85 9.61 21.47 27.35
N TYR A 86 10.51 21.98 28.21
CA TYR A 86 11.79 21.33 28.48
C TYR A 86 11.59 19.95 29.13
N GLN A 87 10.75 19.84 30.17
CA GLN A 87 10.43 18.55 30.80
C GLN A 87 9.82 17.55 29.81
N ARG A 88 8.96 18.03 28.90
CA ARG A 88 8.40 17.17 27.84
C ARG A 88 9.48 16.71 26.86
N SER A 89 10.47 17.52 26.55
CA SER A 89 11.60 17.08 25.70
C SER A 89 12.38 15.92 26.30
N GLU A 90 12.53 15.89 27.63
CA GLU A 90 13.24 14.80 28.32
C GLU A 90 12.43 13.50 28.42
N THR A 91 11.10 13.59 28.42
CA THR A 91 10.21 12.43 28.61
C THR A 91 9.74 11.79 27.32
N THR A 92 9.97 12.41 26.16
CA THR A 92 9.51 11.89 24.86
C THR A 92 10.35 10.72 24.36
N TYR A 93 9.72 9.76 23.68
CA TYR A 93 10.39 8.62 23.06
C TYR A 93 11.01 8.93 21.69
N SER A 94 10.67 10.06 21.08
CA SER A 94 11.20 10.46 19.76
C SER A 94 12.37 11.42 19.91
N LYS A 95 13.55 10.99 19.46
CA LYS A 95 14.76 11.85 19.42
C LYS A 95 14.58 13.09 18.56
N LEU A 96 13.84 12.99 17.47
CA LEU A 96 13.55 14.14 16.59
C LEU A 96 12.71 15.17 17.32
N TYR A 97 11.67 14.74 18.03
CA TYR A 97 10.82 15.62 18.80
C TYR A 97 11.56 16.20 20.03
N GLN A 98 12.38 15.38 20.70
CA GLN A 98 13.27 15.82 21.77
C GLN A 98 14.19 16.98 21.31
N ASN A 99 14.90 16.80 20.20
CA ASN A 99 15.81 17.78 19.64
C ASN A 99 15.07 19.06 19.25
N PHE A 100 13.88 18.93 18.63
CA PHE A 100 13.03 20.05 18.27
C PHE A 100 12.61 20.86 19.52
N LEU A 101 12.05 20.24 20.54
CA LEU A 101 11.60 20.92 21.76
C LEU A 101 12.76 21.54 22.54
N GLY A 102 13.87 20.81 22.71
CA GLY A 102 15.05 21.30 23.43
C GLY A 102 15.64 22.53 22.76
N GLY A 103 15.80 22.49 21.42
CA GLY A 103 16.27 23.66 20.67
C GLY A 103 15.28 24.82 20.63
N PHE A 104 13.97 24.51 20.62
CA PHE A 104 12.91 25.52 20.71
C PHE A 104 13.03 26.31 22.04
N VAL A 105 13.10 25.60 23.16
CA VAL A 105 13.24 26.23 24.49
C VAL A 105 14.55 27.02 24.57
N SER A 106 15.65 26.45 24.05
CA SER A 106 16.95 27.12 24.02
C SER A 106 16.90 28.42 23.20
N SER A 107 16.28 28.40 22.02
CA SER A 107 16.13 29.56 21.13
C SER A 107 15.32 30.70 21.79
N VAL A 108 14.23 30.32 22.48
CA VAL A 108 13.40 31.30 23.19
C VAL A 108 14.14 31.89 24.40
N ARG A 109 14.86 31.09 25.18
CA ARG A 109 15.62 31.56 26.35
C ARG A 109 16.80 32.43 25.98
N SER A 110 17.45 32.19 24.85
CA SER A 110 18.56 33.02 24.36
C SER A 110 18.13 34.32 23.67
N GLY A 111 16.82 34.56 23.55
CA GLY A 111 16.29 35.74 22.84
C GLY A 111 16.51 35.73 21.33
N GLY A 112 16.83 34.59 20.74
CA GLY A 112 16.99 34.39 19.31
C GLY A 112 15.70 34.63 18.53
N LYS A 113 15.83 34.86 17.20
CA LYS A 113 14.66 34.94 16.32
C LYS A 113 14.01 33.60 16.16
N LEU A 114 12.92 33.35 16.89
CA LEU A 114 12.19 32.08 16.92
C LEU A 114 11.77 31.64 15.51
N THR A 115 11.36 32.57 14.64
CA THR A 115 10.97 32.29 13.25
C THR A 115 12.09 31.67 12.42
N ASP A 116 13.33 32.15 12.62
CA ASP A 116 14.50 31.61 11.88
C ASP A 116 14.86 30.20 12.36
N TYR A 117 14.81 29.98 13.69
CA TYR A 117 14.95 28.65 14.26
C TYR A 117 13.90 27.70 13.71
N MET A 118 12.61 28.09 13.72
CA MET A 118 11.50 27.27 13.24
C MET A 118 11.64 26.90 11.76
N LYS A 119 12.02 27.86 10.90
CA LYS A 119 12.26 27.60 9.47
C LYS A 119 13.41 26.62 9.26
N SER A 120 14.51 26.79 10.02
CA SER A 120 15.66 25.87 9.97
C SER A 120 15.29 24.45 10.40
N GLN A 121 14.56 24.32 11.51
CA GLN A 121 14.09 23.02 11.99
C GLN A 121 13.10 22.37 11.03
N LEU A 122 12.19 23.12 10.46
CA LEU A 122 11.25 22.65 9.45
C LEU A 122 11.99 22.05 8.24
N LYS A 123 13.00 22.77 7.72
CA LYS A 123 13.85 22.29 6.63
C LYS A 123 14.55 20.99 7.01
N SER A 124 15.22 20.94 8.16
CA SER A 124 15.92 19.75 8.64
C SER A 124 15.00 18.54 8.81
N ILE A 125 13.82 18.73 9.40
CA ILE A 125 12.84 17.65 9.61
C ILE A 125 12.31 17.10 8.28
N PHE A 126 12.05 17.96 7.28
CA PHE A 126 11.66 17.50 5.95
C PHE A 126 12.79 16.78 5.22
N GLU A 127 14.04 17.20 5.37
CA GLU A 127 15.21 16.50 4.83
C GLU A 127 15.36 15.09 5.46
N ILE A 128 15.22 14.98 6.79
CA ILE A 128 15.23 13.68 7.49
C ILE A 128 14.06 12.82 7.01
N ARG A 129 12.87 13.40 6.82
CA ARG A 129 11.71 12.68 6.27
C ARG A 129 11.98 12.15 4.87
N TYR A 130 12.59 12.95 4.00
CA TYR A 130 12.98 12.53 2.65
C TYR A 130 13.97 11.35 2.67
N ILE A 131 15.01 11.42 3.51
CA ILE A 131 15.99 10.34 3.68
C ILE A 131 15.31 9.07 4.20
N ASN A 132 14.43 9.18 5.19
CA ASN A 132 13.70 8.03 5.75
C ASN A 132 12.74 7.41 4.73
N LEU A 133 12.13 8.22 3.86
CA LEU A 133 11.29 7.74 2.77
C LEU A 133 12.11 6.92 1.78
N ASN A 134 13.27 7.42 1.33
CA ASN A 134 14.15 6.71 0.40
C ASN A 134 14.64 5.39 1.00
N ARG A 135 15.05 5.37 2.27
CA ARG A 135 15.40 4.12 2.97
C ARG A 135 14.22 3.14 3.05
N SER A 136 12.99 3.63 3.20
CA SER A 136 11.80 2.78 3.19
C SER A 136 11.57 2.18 1.80
N ILE A 137 11.80 2.94 0.73
CA ILE A 137 11.70 2.47 -0.66
C ILE A 137 12.75 1.39 -0.93
N GLU A 138 14.00 1.57 -0.50
CA GLU A 138 15.06 0.56 -0.62
C GLU A 138 14.70 -0.75 0.09
N LYS A 139 14.17 -0.67 1.31
CA LYS A 139 13.71 -1.85 2.04
C LYS A 139 12.56 -2.56 1.32
N ILE A 140 11.63 -1.82 0.71
CA ILE A 140 10.55 -2.39 -0.09
C ILE A 140 11.13 -3.05 -1.35
N ALA A 141 12.10 -2.43 -2.02
CA ALA A 141 12.80 -3.01 -3.16
C ALA A 141 13.43 -4.36 -2.82
N THR A 142 14.20 -4.42 -1.74
CA THR A 142 14.79 -5.68 -1.24
C THR A 142 13.74 -6.74 -0.91
N LEU A 143 12.58 -6.32 -0.36
CA LEU A 143 11.47 -7.24 -0.08
C LEU A 143 10.90 -7.84 -1.38
N VAL A 144 10.76 -7.04 -2.44
CA VAL A 144 10.28 -7.51 -3.75
C VAL A 144 11.28 -8.47 -4.39
N GLU A 145 12.57 -8.16 -4.30
CA GLU A 145 13.64 -9.03 -4.77
C GLU A 145 13.62 -10.38 -4.04
N ALA A 146 13.53 -10.36 -2.71
CA ALA A 146 13.41 -11.57 -1.91
C ALA A 146 12.16 -12.40 -2.26
N TYR A 147 11.02 -11.72 -2.50
CA TYR A 147 9.80 -12.37 -2.96
C TYR A 147 9.98 -13.03 -4.33
N SER A 148 10.64 -12.36 -5.27
CA SER A 148 10.93 -12.89 -6.60
C SER A 148 11.82 -14.13 -6.54
N VAL A 149 12.88 -14.08 -5.73
CA VAL A 149 13.77 -15.25 -5.51
C VAL A 149 12.99 -16.42 -4.90
N MET A 150 12.14 -16.16 -3.91
CA MET A 150 11.29 -17.18 -3.31
C MET A 150 10.38 -17.86 -4.34
N LEU A 151 9.73 -17.08 -5.23
CA LEU A 151 8.89 -17.63 -6.29
C LEU A 151 9.68 -18.54 -7.24
N ILE A 152 10.91 -18.16 -7.62
CA ILE A 152 11.78 -18.99 -8.45
C ILE A 152 12.13 -20.30 -7.74
N VAL A 153 12.55 -20.23 -6.48
CA VAL A 153 12.96 -21.42 -5.70
C VAL A 153 11.80 -22.41 -5.59
N VAL A 154 10.59 -21.92 -5.29
CA VAL A 154 9.40 -22.78 -5.20
C VAL A 154 9.05 -23.36 -6.56
N LEU A 155 9.15 -22.60 -7.64
CA LEU A 155 8.95 -23.09 -9.01
C LEU A 155 9.97 -24.17 -9.36
N CYS A 156 11.26 -23.94 -9.11
CA CYS A 156 12.30 -24.94 -9.36
C CYS A 156 12.07 -26.24 -8.55
N THR A 157 11.69 -26.10 -7.27
CA THR A 157 11.35 -27.24 -6.42
C THR A 157 10.17 -28.04 -6.99
N TYR A 158 9.16 -27.34 -7.48
CA TYR A 158 8.03 -27.98 -8.13
C TYR A 158 8.44 -28.73 -9.41
N ILE A 159 9.22 -28.07 -10.29
CA ILE A 159 9.72 -28.69 -11.53
C ILE A 159 10.50 -29.97 -11.22
N LEU A 160 11.46 -29.90 -10.28
CA LEU A 160 12.22 -31.07 -9.86
C LEU A 160 11.31 -32.19 -9.35
N PHE A 161 10.30 -31.83 -8.55
CA PHE A 161 9.36 -32.80 -8.02
C PHE A 161 8.52 -33.48 -9.13
N VAL A 162 8.03 -32.72 -10.13
CA VAL A 162 7.28 -33.24 -11.27
C VAL A 162 8.16 -34.16 -12.12
N VAL A 163 9.41 -33.77 -12.41
CA VAL A 163 10.37 -34.57 -13.18
C VAL A 163 10.69 -35.90 -12.43
N PHE A 164 10.91 -35.81 -11.11
CA PHE A 164 11.13 -37.01 -10.29
C PHE A 164 9.92 -37.94 -10.27
N SER A 165 8.71 -37.40 -10.19
CA SER A 165 7.48 -38.22 -10.15
C SER A 165 7.15 -38.86 -11.49
N SER A 166 7.62 -38.30 -12.59
CA SER A 166 7.45 -38.86 -13.94
C SER A 166 8.52 -39.90 -14.30
N SER A 167 9.60 -39.99 -13.55
CA SER A 167 10.62 -41.00 -13.76
C SER A 167 10.16 -42.34 -13.16
N SER A 168 10.09 -43.39 -13.99
CA SER A 168 9.69 -44.77 -13.65
C SER A 168 10.52 -45.42 -12.51
N VAL A 169 11.57 -44.76 -12.02
CA VAL A 169 12.36 -45.16 -10.86
C VAL A 169 11.54 -45.17 -9.57
N MET A 170 10.52 -44.26 -9.46
CA MET A 170 9.68 -44.17 -8.28
C MET A 170 8.64 -45.32 -8.20
N ASP A 171 8.20 -45.85 -9.34
CA ASP A 171 7.28 -47.01 -9.38
C ASP A 171 7.95 -48.31 -8.93
N LEU A 172 9.28 -48.41 -9.07
CA LEU A 172 10.07 -49.56 -8.60
C LEU A 172 10.30 -49.56 -7.07
N VAL A 173 10.18 -48.41 -6.44
CA VAL A 173 10.42 -48.24 -4.98
C VAL A 173 9.12 -48.23 -4.19
N SER A 174 7.98 -47.92 -4.81
CA SER A 174 6.68 -47.80 -4.13
C SER A 174 5.79 -49.02 -4.40
N SER A 175 6.08 -50.14 -3.74
CA SER A 175 5.13 -51.24 -3.59
C SER A 175 3.97 -50.95 -2.62
N SER A 176 3.80 -49.68 -2.20
CA SER A 176 2.72 -49.22 -1.32
C SER A 176 1.59 -48.58 -2.14
N SER A 177 0.39 -49.06 -1.91
CA SER A 177 -0.88 -48.71 -2.57
C SER A 177 -1.36 -47.26 -2.45
N ILE A 178 -0.55 -46.30 -1.94
CA ILE A 178 -0.85 -44.90 -1.84
C ILE A 178 0.26 -44.11 -2.54
N SER A 179 -0.04 -43.57 -3.73
CA SER A 179 0.87 -42.65 -4.43
C SER A 179 0.92 -41.33 -3.68
N ILE A 180 2.02 -41.08 -2.97
CA ILE A 180 2.26 -39.85 -2.16
C ILE A 180 2.52 -38.63 -3.07
N THR A 181 2.95 -38.87 -4.30
CA THR A 181 3.35 -37.84 -5.28
C THR A 181 2.29 -36.78 -5.59
N PRO A 182 1.02 -37.08 -5.90
CA PRO A 182 0.03 -36.06 -6.18
C PRO A 182 -0.30 -35.20 -4.93
N ILE A 183 -0.25 -35.81 -3.74
CA ILE A 183 -0.54 -35.11 -2.48
C ILE A 183 0.51 -34.03 -2.22
N ILE A 184 1.79 -34.31 -2.46
CA ILE A 184 2.88 -33.31 -2.27
C ILE A 184 2.76 -32.18 -3.28
N SER A 185 2.44 -32.45 -4.55
CA SER A 185 2.28 -31.37 -5.55
C SER A 185 1.11 -30.44 -5.21
N TYR A 186 -0.01 -30.99 -4.73
CA TYR A 186 -1.14 -30.18 -4.26
C TYR A 186 -0.79 -29.35 -3.01
N LEU A 187 -0.04 -29.93 -2.08
CA LEU A 187 0.41 -29.24 -0.88
C LEU A 187 1.32 -28.06 -1.24
N ILE A 188 2.24 -28.23 -2.19
CA ILE A 188 3.10 -27.14 -2.68
C ILE A 188 2.25 -26.03 -3.33
N ALA A 189 1.37 -26.38 -4.27
CA ALA A 189 0.60 -25.42 -5.06
C ALA A 189 -0.43 -24.65 -4.24
N PHE A 190 -1.17 -25.33 -3.35
CA PHE A 190 -2.32 -24.74 -2.64
C PHE A 190 -2.06 -24.32 -1.21
N ILE A 191 -0.96 -24.76 -0.60
CA ILE A 191 -0.62 -24.43 0.80
C ILE A 191 0.69 -23.67 0.86
N ILE A 192 1.80 -24.24 0.39
CA ILE A 192 3.12 -23.65 0.58
C ILE A 192 3.23 -22.30 -0.15
N MET A 193 2.88 -22.24 -1.43
CA MET A 193 2.94 -21.01 -2.22
C MET A 193 2.06 -19.88 -1.66
N PRO A 194 0.77 -20.10 -1.39
CA PRO A 194 -0.10 -19.07 -0.81
C PRO A 194 0.33 -18.61 0.58
N VAL A 195 0.76 -19.52 1.45
CA VAL A 195 1.23 -19.18 2.81
C VAL A 195 2.49 -18.34 2.75
N MET A 196 3.46 -18.70 1.92
CA MET A 196 4.67 -17.89 1.73
C MET A 196 4.34 -16.49 1.20
N SER A 197 3.47 -16.39 0.20
CA SER A 197 3.01 -15.08 -0.29
C SER A 197 2.27 -14.28 0.77
N GLY A 198 1.47 -14.93 1.61
CA GLY A 198 0.80 -14.31 2.76
C GLY A 198 1.80 -13.71 3.75
N ILE A 199 2.91 -14.39 4.05
CA ILE A 199 3.98 -13.90 4.91
C ILE A 199 4.60 -12.62 4.30
N PHE A 200 4.92 -12.62 3.01
CA PHE A 200 5.46 -11.44 2.33
C PHE A 200 4.46 -10.27 2.29
N ILE A 201 3.17 -10.54 2.11
CA ILE A 201 2.11 -9.53 2.19
C ILE A 201 2.04 -8.91 3.59
N LEU A 202 2.14 -9.70 4.65
CA LEU A 202 2.20 -9.23 6.03
C LEU A 202 3.47 -8.40 6.29
N MET A 203 4.63 -8.82 5.78
CA MET A 203 5.87 -8.04 5.87
C MET A 203 5.71 -6.69 5.17
N ALA A 204 5.17 -6.66 3.95
CA ALA A 204 4.88 -5.43 3.22
C ALA A 204 3.90 -4.52 3.98
N HIS A 205 2.89 -5.10 4.64
CA HIS A 205 1.94 -4.34 5.46
C HIS A 205 2.61 -3.67 6.66
N ASN A 206 3.52 -4.37 7.34
CA ASN A 206 4.25 -3.83 8.48
C ASN A 206 5.25 -2.74 8.07
N MET A 207 5.83 -2.84 6.87
CA MET A 207 6.80 -1.85 6.36
C MET A 207 6.13 -0.61 5.78
N GLN A 208 4.88 -0.72 5.33
CA GLN A 208 4.18 0.35 4.62
C GLN A 208 2.76 0.55 5.15
N LYS A 209 2.55 1.66 5.87
CA LYS A 209 1.20 2.03 6.32
C LYS A 209 0.32 2.45 5.14
N SER A 210 -0.98 2.22 5.27
CA SER A 210 -1.95 2.54 4.22
C SER A 210 -2.06 4.06 4.00
N ALA A 211 -2.06 4.48 2.74
CA ALA A 211 -2.27 5.88 2.36
C ALA A 211 -3.70 6.37 2.67
N PHE A 212 -4.68 5.45 2.64
CA PHE A 212 -6.09 5.74 2.91
C PHE A 212 -6.60 4.82 4.02
N PRO A 213 -6.78 5.31 5.25
CA PRO A 213 -7.11 4.46 6.41
C PRO A 213 -8.53 3.87 6.38
N ASP A 214 -9.49 4.52 5.69
CA ASP A 214 -10.92 4.16 5.76
C ASP A 214 -11.44 3.44 4.51
N LEU A 215 -10.90 2.24 4.22
CA LEU A 215 -11.42 1.35 3.18
C LEU A 215 -12.15 0.11 3.73
N LYS A 216 -12.62 0.18 4.98
CA LYS A 216 -13.31 -0.95 5.65
C LYS A 216 -14.52 -1.46 4.86
N ASP A 217 -15.29 -0.57 4.24
CA ASP A 217 -16.44 -0.93 3.43
C ASP A 217 -16.08 -1.67 2.15
N LEU A 218 -14.94 -1.32 1.53
CA LEU A 218 -14.41 -2.02 0.37
C LEU A 218 -14.01 -3.46 0.74
N TYR A 219 -13.35 -3.64 1.88
CA TYR A 219 -12.91 -4.97 2.33
C TYR A 219 -14.07 -5.86 2.76
N LYS A 220 -15.13 -5.30 3.38
CA LYS A 220 -16.35 -6.06 3.67
C LYS A 220 -17.04 -6.55 2.39
N LYS A 221 -17.14 -5.70 1.38
CA LYS A 221 -17.66 -6.09 0.07
C LYS A 221 -16.77 -7.13 -0.61
N ALA A 222 -15.44 -7.02 -0.45
CA ALA A 222 -14.49 -7.98 -1.00
C ALA A 222 -14.75 -9.41 -0.49
N LEU A 223 -15.02 -9.60 0.79
CA LEU A 223 -15.37 -10.90 1.36
C LEU A 223 -16.62 -11.48 0.71
N ILE A 224 -17.65 -10.66 0.45
CA ILE A 224 -18.91 -11.09 -0.16
C ILE A 224 -18.69 -11.59 -1.61
N PHE A 225 -17.77 -10.98 -2.37
CA PHE A 225 -17.53 -11.37 -3.77
C PHE A 225 -16.51 -12.52 -3.89
N ILE A 226 -15.49 -12.58 -3.03
CA ILE A 226 -14.40 -13.55 -3.13
C ILE A 226 -14.79 -14.91 -2.58
N ILE A 227 -15.50 -14.97 -1.44
CA ILE A 227 -15.87 -16.24 -0.80
C ILE A 227 -16.69 -17.16 -1.74
N PRO A 228 -17.76 -16.68 -2.42
CA PRO A 228 -18.52 -17.54 -3.34
C PRO A 228 -17.66 -18.10 -4.48
N VAL A 229 -16.69 -17.33 -5.00
CA VAL A 229 -15.80 -17.79 -6.06
C VAL A 229 -14.92 -18.94 -5.58
N PHE A 230 -14.34 -18.84 -4.39
CA PHE A 230 -13.55 -19.94 -3.81
C PHE A 230 -14.40 -21.18 -3.52
N VAL A 231 -15.64 -21.01 -3.10
CA VAL A 231 -16.58 -22.13 -2.92
C VAL A 231 -16.88 -22.78 -4.26
N VAL A 232 -17.15 -22.02 -5.30
CA VAL A 232 -17.38 -22.53 -6.66
C VAL A 232 -16.16 -23.29 -7.15
N ILE A 233 -14.95 -22.73 -7.06
CA ILE A 233 -13.69 -23.39 -7.45
C ILE A 233 -13.51 -24.70 -6.68
N GLY A 234 -13.77 -24.71 -5.37
CA GLY A 234 -13.68 -25.91 -4.53
C GLY A 234 -14.68 -27.00 -4.94
N VAL A 235 -15.94 -26.63 -5.20
CA VAL A 235 -16.98 -27.57 -5.65
C VAL A 235 -16.65 -28.15 -7.03
N PHE A 236 -16.23 -27.30 -7.99
CA PHE A 236 -15.80 -27.76 -9.31
C PHE A 236 -14.53 -28.60 -9.26
N GLY A 237 -13.59 -28.28 -8.35
CA GLY A 237 -12.39 -29.09 -8.14
C GLY A 237 -12.68 -30.50 -7.57
N MET A 238 -13.68 -30.62 -6.70
CA MET A 238 -14.11 -31.89 -6.13
C MET A 238 -15.00 -32.69 -7.09
N ALA A 239 -15.79 -32.02 -7.93
CA ALA A 239 -16.72 -32.65 -8.88
C ALA A 239 -16.09 -32.87 -10.27
N GLY A 240 -14.79 -32.68 -10.45
CA GLY A 240 -14.09 -32.59 -11.73
C GLY A 240 -14.34 -33.74 -12.70
N SER A 241 -14.44 -35.00 -12.21
CA SER A 241 -14.70 -36.17 -13.07
C SER A 241 -16.14 -36.25 -13.59
N LEU A 242 -17.11 -35.66 -12.92
CA LEU A 242 -18.52 -35.63 -13.34
C LEU A 242 -18.82 -34.44 -14.28
N LEU A 243 -18.07 -33.36 -14.17
CA LEU A 243 -18.31 -32.11 -14.89
C LEU A 243 -17.51 -32.00 -16.21
N ASP A 244 -16.35 -32.65 -16.33
CA ASP A 244 -15.62 -32.80 -17.60
C ASP A 244 -16.47 -33.44 -18.72
N ALA A 245 -17.50 -34.23 -18.37
CA ALA A 245 -18.46 -34.82 -19.30
C ALA A 245 -19.58 -33.84 -19.74
N ILE A 246 -19.79 -32.74 -19.03
CA ILE A 246 -20.96 -31.84 -19.24
C ILE A 246 -20.56 -30.47 -19.82
N HIS A 247 -19.34 -29.98 -19.56
CA HIS A 247 -18.91 -28.64 -19.99
C HIS A 247 -17.58 -28.66 -20.74
N PRO A 248 -17.48 -27.95 -21.89
CA PRO A 248 -16.23 -27.80 -22.65
C PRO A 248 -15.21 -26.83 -21.99
N VAL A 249 -15.55 -26.25 -20.83
CA VAL A 249 -14.72 -25.25 -20.13
C VAL A 249 -13.95 -25.93 -19.02
N GLY A 250 -12.62 -25.87 -19.08
CA GLY A 250 -11.74 -26.49 -18.09
C GLY A 250 -11.68 -25.74 -16.75
N LEU A 251 -11.13 -26.39 -15.71
CA LEU A 251 -10.94 -25.80 -14.37
C LEU A 251 -10.11 -24.50 -14.37
N PRO A 252 -9.02 -24.35 -15.16
CA PRO A 252 -8.23 -23.13 -15.22
C PRO A 252 -9.02 -21.91 -15.72
N GLU A 253 -9.89 -22.12 -16.75
CA GLU A 253 -10.75 -21.08 -17.32
C GLU A 253 -11.76 -20.57 -16.30
N ILE A 254 -12.48 -21.49 -15.65
CA ILE A 254 -13.48 -21.16 -14.62
C ILE A 254 -12.82 -20.41 -13.47
N THR A 255 -11.65 -20.87 -13.04
CA THR A 255 -10.89 -20.22 -11.96
C THR A 255 -10.49 -18.79 -12.34
N THR A 256 -9.95 -18.61 -13.54
CA THR A 256 -9.52 -17.28 -14.02
C THR A 256 -10.70 -16.33 -14.15
N ILE A 257 -11.76 -16.76 -14.83
CA ILE A 257 -12.97 -15.93 -15.02
C ILE A 257 -13.59 -15.59 -13.66
N GLY A 258 -13.68 -16.54 -12.74
CA GLY A 258 -14.23 -16.33 -11.40
C GLY A 258 -13.43 -15.32 -10.60
N LEU A 259 -12.09 -15.46 -10.53
CA LEU A 259 -11.20 -14.56 -9.80
C LEU A 259 -11.17 -13.16 -10.40
N VAL A 260 -11.16 -13.04 -11.73
CA VAL A 260 -11.21 -11.76 -12.43
C VAL A 260 -12.57 -11.09 -12.19
N ALA A 261 -13.69 -11.81 -12.36
CA ALA A 261 -15.04 -11.29 -12.15
C ALA A 261 -15.26 -10.81 -10.71
N ALA A 262 -14.73 -11.53 -9.71
CA ALA A 262 -14.80 -11.09 -8.31
C ALA A 262 -13.96 -9.84 -8.02
N SER A 263 -12.81 -9.71 -8.69
CA SER A 263 -11.88 -8.61 -8.44
C SER A 263 -12.24 -7.32 -9.18
N LEU A 264 -12.85 -7.38 -10.37
CA LEU A 264 -13.17 -6.22 -11.21
C LEU A 264 -14.06 -5.17 -10.54
N PRO A 265 -15.21 -5.49 -9.88
CA PRO A 265 -16.07 -4.48 -9.26
C PRO A 265 -15.35 -3.78 -8.11
N LEU A 266 -14.50 -4.50 -7.37
CA LEU A 266 -13.70 -3.95 -6.28
C LEU A 266 -12.57 -3.07 -6.79
N ALA A 267 -11.91 -3.48 -7.86
CA ALA A 267 -10.90 -2.69 -8.57
C ALA A 267 -11.48 -1.38 -9.11
N TYR A 268 -12.68 -1.40 -9.68
CA TYR A 268 -13.36 -0.21 -10.17
C TYR A 268 -13.74 0.76 -9.05
N GLN A 269 -14.29 0.25 -7.94
CA GLN A 269 -14.60 1.08 -6.77
C GLN A 269 -13.33 1.72 -6.19
N TYR A 270 -12.26 0.94 -6.04
CA TYR A 270 -10.97 1.47 -5.58
C TYR A 270 -10.41 2.52 -6.55
N TYR A 271 -10.41 2.24 -7.86
CA TYR A 271 -9.94 3.18 -8.89
C TYR A 271 -10.67 4.52 -8.81
N ARG A 272 -11.99 4.50 -8.65
CA ARG A 272 -12.79 5.74 -8.52
C ARG A 272 -12.38 6.56 -7.31
N ILE A 273 -12.22 5.90 -6.13
CA ILE A 273 -11.79 6.56 -4.90
C ILE A 273 -10.35 7.08 -5.04
N SER A 274 -9.47 6.24 -5.54
CA SER A 274 -8.04 6.54 -5.70
C SER A 274 -7.80 7.70 -6.66
N LYS A 275 -8.48 7.73 -7.81
CA LYS A 275 -8.37 8.80 -8.82
C LYS A 275 -8.71 10.18 -8.26
N ILE A 276 -9.78 10.27 -7.46
CA ILE A 276 -10.17 11.54 -6.83
C ILE A 276 -9.09 12.00 -5.85
N ASN A 277 -8.64 11.09 -4.97
CA ASN A 277 -7.66 11.43 -3.95
C ASN A 277 -6.29 11.77 -4.55
N TYR A 278 -5.82 11.04 -5.55
CA TYR A 278 -4.54 11.33 -6.22
C TYR A 278 -4.57 12.67 -6.98
N ASN A 279 -5.67 12.97 -7.68
CA ASN A 279 -5.81 14.28 -8.32
C ASN A 279 -5.86 15.42 -7.30
N ALA A 280 -6.47 15.20 -6.14
CA ALA A 280 -6.46 16.18 -5.06
C ALA A 280 -5.05 16.37 -4.48
N GLU A 281 -4.29 15.28 -4.25
CA GLU A 281 -2.89 15.33 -3.79
C GLU A 281 -1.99 16.09 -4.76
N ASP A 282 -2.14 15.86 -6.06
CA ASP A 282 -1.35 16.53 -7.09
C ASP A 282 -1.71 18.01 -7.24
N SER A 283 -2.97 18.36 -6.97
CA SER A 283 -3.49 19.72 -7.21
C SER A 283 -3.35 20.65 -6.01
N ILE A 284 -3.32 20.12 -4.77
CA ILE A 284 -3.34 20.96 -3.55
C ILE A 284 -2.18 21.94 -3.44
N PRO A 285 -0.91 21.59 -3.78
CA PRO A 285 0.20 22.55 -3.72
C PRO A 285 0.02 23.71 -4.70
N SER A 286 -0.40 23.41 -5.93
CA SER A 286 -0.69 24.42 -6.95
C SER A 286 -1.86 25.32 -6.51
N PHE A 287 -2.89 24.76 -5.90
CA PHE A 287 -4.03 25.50 -5.37
C PHE A 287 -3.60 26.47 -4.25
N ILE A 288 -2.78 26.02 -3.29
CA ILE A 288 -2.25 26.87 -2.22
C ILE A 288 -1.37 27.98 -2.81
N ARG A 289 -0.54 27.68 -3.80
CA ARG A 289 0.29 28.66 -4.50
C ARG A 289 -0.56 29.72 -5.19
N ASP A 290 -1.62 29.34 -5.90
CA ASP A 290 -2.51 30.26 -6.58
C ASP A 290 -3.23 31.21 -5.61
N ILE A 291 -3.61 30.71 -4.43
CA ILE A 291 -4.15 31.53 -3.34
C ILE A 291 -3.11 32.50 -2.84
N THR A 292 -1.86 32.06 -2.62
CA THR A 292 -0.76 32.88 -2.15
C THR A 292 -0.47 34.02 -3.12
N GLU A 293 -0.36 33.72 -4.41
CA GLU A 293 -0.15 34.74 -5.46
C GLU A 293 -1.31 35.72 -5.54
N SER A 294 -2.55 35.25 -5.43
CA SER A 294 -3.72 36.14 -5.41
C SER A 294 -3.73 37.04 -4.18
N GLN A 295 -3.29 36.58 -3.00
CA GLN A 295 -3.16 37.45 -1.81
C GLN A 295 -2.02 38.46 -1.94
N LYS A 296 -0.91 38.14 -2.62
CA LYS A 296 0.16 39.11 -2.92
C LYS A 296 -0.34 40.27 -3.75
N THR A 297 -1.36 40.08 -4.58
CA THR A 297 -1.99 41.18 -5.34
C THR A 297 -3.00 41.98 -4.52
N GLY A 298 -3.15 41.72 -3.22
CA GLY A 298 -4.01 42.47 -2.29
C GLY A 298 -5.45 41.96 -2.21
N LEU A 299 -5.76 40.81 -2.77
CA LEU A 299 -7.09 40.18 -2.60
C LEU A 299 -7.29 39.67 -1.18
N SER A 300 -8.53 39.76 -0.67
CA SER A 300 -8.88 39.11 0.61
C SER A 300 -8.72 37.59 0.52
N PRO A 301 -8.46 36.91 1.65
CA PRO A 301 -8.27 35.44 1.65
C PRO A 301 -9.42 34.69 0.97
N GLU A 302 -10.67 35.06 1.23
CA GLU A 302 -11.86 34.43 0.65
C GLU A 302 -11.92 34.62 -0.87
N LYS A 303 -11.64 35.87 -1.34
CA LYS A 303 -11.59 36.18 -2.76
C LYS A 303 -10.44 35.48 -3.46
N SER A 304 -9.30 35.32 -2.79
CA SER A 304 -8.15 34.57 -3.31
C SER A 304 -8.47 33.10 -3.51
N ILE A 305 -9.18 32.47 -2.56
CA ILE A 305 -9.65 31.09 -2.68
C ILE A 305 -10.63 30.98 -3.86
N VAL A 306 -11.64 31.87 -3.94
CA VAL A 306 -12.60 31.87 -5.06
C VAL A 306 -11.90 32.06 -6.40
N GLN A 307 -10.91 32.92 -6.47
CA GLN A 307 -10.12 33.14 -7.70
C GLN A 307 -9.33 31.87 -8.08
N ALA A 308 -8.67 31.21 -7.15
CA ALA A 308 -7.93 29.97 -7.37
C ALA A 308 -8.84 28.84 -7.86
N THR A 309 -10.08 28.72 -7.35
CA THR A 309 -11.03 27.68 -7.78
C THR A 309 -11.50 27.82 -9.23
N LYS A 310 -11.37 28.99 -9.85
CA LYS A 310 -11.77 29.23 -11.25
C LYS A 310 -10.81 28.59 -12.27
N ARG A 311 -9.64 28.18 -11.85
CA ARG A 311 -8.69 27.44 -12.70
C ARG A 311 -9.22 26.06 -13.06
N LYS A 312 -9.10 25.68 -14.32
CA LYS A 312 -9.65 24.40 -14.83
C LYS A 312 -8.69 23.20 -14.74
N ASP A 313 -7.45 23.42 -14.31
CA ASP A 313 -6.36 22.44 -14.41
C ASP A 313 -6.31 21.40 -13.25
N TYR A 314 -7.34 21.36 -12.41
CA TYR A 314 -7.37 20.50 -11.22
C TYR A 314 -8.03 19.12 -11.44
N GLY A 315 -8.33 18.75 -12.69
CA GLY A 315 -8.89 17.45 -13.04
C GLY A 315 -10.17 17.11 -12.28
N SER A 316 -10.27 15.90 -11.72
CA SER A 316 -11.47 15.48 -10.95
C SER A 316 -11.60 16.17 -9.59
N PHE A 317 -10.56 16.87 -9.13
CA PHE A 317 -10.62 17.69 -7.91
C PHE A 317 -11.41 18.99 -8.11
N SER A 318 -11.57 19.47 -9.35
CA SER A 318 -12.33 20.70 -9.67
C SER A 318 -13.75 20.71 -9.12
N LYS A 319 -14.43 19.53 -9.10
CA LYS A 319 -15.78 19.41 -8.53
C LYS A 319 -15.85 19.80 -7.04
N PHE A 320 -14.80 19.45 -6.28
CA PHE A 320 -14.71 19.82 -4.86
C PHE A 320 -14.35 21.29 -4.70
N LEU A 321 -13.53 21.83 -5.57
CA LEU A 321 -13.21 23.25 -5.57
C LEU A 321 -14.44 24.11 -5.94
N ASP A 322 -15.28 23.65 -6.86
CA ASP A 322 -16.56 24.29 -7.18
C ASP A 322 -17.51 24.31 -5.95
N LEU A 323 -17.54 23.23 -5.19
CA LEU A 323 -18.30 23.18 -3.93
C LEU A 323 -17.75 24.19 -2.91
N ILE A 324 -16.43 24.26 -2.76
CA ILE A 324 -15.76 25.20 -1.87
C ILE A 324 -16.09 26.64 -2.30
N ARG A 325 -16.01 26.94 -3.60
CA ARG A 325 -16.35 28.22 -4.17
C ARG A 325 -17.78 28.64 -3.82
N SER A 326 -18.76 27.78 -4.11
CA SER A 326 -20.16 28.09 -3.85
C SER A 326 -20.43 28.33 -2.36
N GLN A 327 -19.82 27.52 -1.46
CA GLN A 327 -19.98 27.69 -0.03
C GLN A 327 -19.38 29.03 0.47
N ILE A 328 -18.23 29.44 -0.05
CA ILE A 328 -17.61 30.71 0.30
C ILE A 328 -18.44 31.89 -0.25
N GLU A 329 -18.93 31.82 -1.47
CA GLU A 329 -19.80 32.83 -2.08
C GLU A 329 -21.12 32.99 -1.31
N TRP A 330 -21.61 31.92 -0.67
CA TRP A 330 -22.78 31.96 0.21
C TRP A 330 -22.44 32.41 1.65
N GLY A 331 -21.20 32.80 1.92
CA GLY A 331 -20.78 33.32 3.23
C GLY A 331 -20.59 32.23 4.30
N ILE A 332 -20.46 30.96 3.93
CA ILE A 332 -20.19 29.88 4.88
C ILE A 332 -18.75 30.02 5.38
N PRO A 333 -18.50 29.96 6.72
CA PRO A 333 -17.14 30.05 7.26
C PRO A 333 -16.22 28.98 6.70
N LEU A 334 -14.94 29.35 6.43
CA LEU A 334 -13.94 28.47 5.84
C LEU A 334 -13.77 27.13 6.62
N ARG A 335 -13.82 27.19 7.94
CA ARG A 335 -13.74 26.01 8.81
C ARG A 335 -14.88 25.02 8.56
N LYS A 336 -16.10 25.50 8.37
CA LYS A 336 -17.27 24.64 8.07
C LYS A 336 -17.19 24.07 6.64
N THR A 337 -16.74 24.87 5.70
CA THR A 337 -16.44 24.43 4.32
C THR A 337 -15.41 23.31 4.31
N PHE A 338 -14.33 23.45 5.09
CA PHE A 338 -13.32 22.40 5.25
C PHE A 338 -13.88 21.12 5.88
N GLU A 339 -14.71 21.20 6.93
CA GLU A 339 -15.34 20.04 7.56
C GLU A 339 -16.25 19.28 6.58
N ASN A 340 -16.97 19.98 5.71
CA ASN A 340 -17.78 19.37 4.67
C ASN A 340 -16.91 18.63 3.65
N MET A 341 -15.81 19.24 3.20
CA MET A 341 -14.87 18.62 2.26
C MET A 341 -14.21 17.37 2.86
N ARG A 342 -13.84 17.38 4.14
CA ARG A 342 -13.20 16.26 4.85
C ARG A 342 -14.03 14.97 4.82
N ARG A 343 -15.34 15.04 4.65
CA ARG A 343 -16.22 13.85 4.58
C ARG A 343 -16.06 13.09 3.26
N GLU A 344 -15.64 13.77 2.21
CA GLU A 344 -15.56 13.20 0.87
C GLU A 344 -14.15 12.85 0.44
N ILE A 345 -13.16 13.65 0.86
CA ILE A 345 -11.73 13.43 0.57
C ILE A 345 -11.12 12.61 1.69
N ARG A 346 -10.52 11.48 1.33
CA ARG A 346 -9.91 10.53 2.27
C ARG A 346 -8.39 10.65 2.37
N SER A 347 -7.76 11.44 1.50
CA SER A 347 -6.31 11.67 1.57
C SER A 347 -5.95 12.51 2.77
N TRP A 348 -5.18 11.94 3.69
CA TRP A 348 -4.67 12.64 4.86
C TRP A 348 -3.81 13.86 4.49
N PHE A 349 -3.00 13.74 3.42
CA PHE A 349 -2.17 14.84 2.93
C PHE A 349 -3.02 16.06 2.53
N VAL A 350 -4.09 15.85 1.77
CA VAL A 350 -5.00 16.92 1.34
C VAL A 350 -5.69 17.54 2.56
N ILE A 351 -6.20 16.71 3.48
CA ILE A 351 -6.88 17.17 4.69
C ILE A 351 -5.98 18.05 5.54
N VAL A 352 -4.74 17.64 5.77
CA VAL A 352 -3.78 18.40 6.60
C VAL A 352 -3.40 19.72 5.94
N ASN A 353 -3.11 19.73 4.64
CA ASN A 353 -2.76 20.96 3.92
C ASN A 353 -3.92 21.98 3.90
N PHE A 354 -5.15 21.50 3.66
CA PHE A 354 -6.34 22.35 3.75
C PHE A 354 -6.56 22.89 5.16
N ALA A 355 -6.41 22.05 6.18
CA ALA A 355 -6.54 22.48 7.56
C ALA A 355 -5.50 23.53 7.94
N MET A 356 -4.24 23.34 7.53
CA MET A 356 -3.17 24.33 7.75
C MET A 356 -3.44 25.62 7.01
N MET A 357 -3.96 25.57 5.79
CA MET A 357 -4.36 26.76 5.03
C MET A 357 -5.48 27.53 5.75
N VAL A 358 -6.52 26.85 6.21
CA VAL A 358 -7.63 27.47 6.96
C VAL A 358 -7.11 28.10 8.26
N GLU A 359 -6.29 27.38 9.03
CA GLU A 359 -5.70 27.91 10.27
C GLU A 359 -4.82 29.15 9.98
N THR A 360 -4.01 29.13 8.92
CA THR A 360 -3.17 30.25 8.52
C THR A 360 -3.99 31.51 8.19
N ILE A 361 -5.11 31.34 7.50
CA ILE A 361 -6.01 32.42 7.13
C ILE A 361 -6.76 32.95 8.37
N GLU A 362 -7.26 32.08 9.24
CA GLU A 362 -7.97 32.47 10.47
C GLU A 362 -7.06 33.12 11.52
N ILE A 363 -5.77 32.77 11.54
CA ILE A 363 -4.78 33.41 12.41
C ILE A 363 -4.59 34.88 12.02
N GLY A 364 -4.66 35.19 10.73
CA GLY A 364 -4.38 36.53 10.21
C GLY A 364 -2.88 36.86 10.29
N GLY A 365 -2.56 38.14 10.50
CA GLY A 365 -1.16 38.62 10.57
C GLY A 365 -0.48 38.52 9.20
N ASN A 366 0.72 37.94 9.14
CA ASN A 366 1.50 37.79 7.91
C ASN A 366 1.09 36.52 7.13
N SER A 367 -0.19 36.44 6.74
CA SER A 367 -0.79 35.26 6.11
C SER A 367 -0.11 34.87 4.78
N VAL A 368 0.35 35.88 4.00
CA VAL A 368 1.02 35.65 2.72
C VAL A 368 2.34 34.88 2.91
N GLN A 369 3.20 35.33 3.84
CA GLN A 369 4.46 34.63 4.11
C GLN A 369 4.23 33.22 4.66
N SER A 370 3.20 33.04 5.47
CA SER A 370 2.84 31.74 6.01
C SER A 370 2.32 30.81 4.92
N LEU A 371 1.50 31.30 4.00
CA LEU A 371 1.03 30.50 2.86
C LEU A 371 2.15 30.17 1.87
N GLU A 372 3.17 31.03 1.71
CA GLU A 372 4.38 30.70 0.93
C GLU A 372 5.12 29.50 1.52
N ILE A 373 5.36 29.51 2.84
CA ILE A 373 5.97 28.38 3.54
C ILE A 373 5.14 27.12 3.33
N LEU A 374 3.81 27.20 3.50
CA LEU A 374 2.91 26.08 3.32
C LEU A 374 2.96 25.54 1.86
N SER A 375 2.96 26.43 0.88
CA SER A 375 3.04 26.08 -0.55
C SER A 375 4.36 25.36 -0.87
N GLU A 376 5.50 25.91 -0.42
CA GLU A 376 6.82 25.31 -0.64
C GLU A 376 6.91 23.88 -0.07
N TYR A 377 6.46 23.68 1.17
CA TYR A 377 6.56 22.38 1.81
C TYR A 377 5.50 21.39 1.32
N SER A 378 4.32 21.86 0.90
CA SER A 378 3.32 21.03 0.22
C SER A 378 3.85 20.52 -1.12
N GLU A 379 4.57 21.34 -1.88
CA GLU A 379 5.20 20.92 -3.14
C GLU A 379 6.31 19.90 -2.89
N LYS A 380 7.16 20.09 -1.89
CA LYS A 380 8.19 19.11 -1.50
C LYS A 380 7.58 17.76 -1.10
N GLU A 381 6.51 17.76 -0.32
CA GLU A 381 5.82 16.52 0.07
C GLU A 381 5.19 15.83 -1.15
N ARG A 382 4.59 16.59 -2.07
CA ARG A 382 4.08 16.07 -3.34
C ARG A 382 5.19 15.44 -4.18
N GLU A 383 6.31 16.13 -4.35
CA GLU A 383 7.49 15.59 -5.07
C GLU A 383 7.97 14.28 -4.46
N MET A 384 8.04 14.19 -3.14
CA MET A 384 8.39 12.95 -2.43
C MET A 384 7.42 11.80 -2.77
N GLN A 385 6.10 12.07 -2.81
CA GLN A 385 5.10 11.06 -3.13
C GLN A 385 5.16 10.64 -4.61
N VAL A 386 5.38 11.57 -5.53
CA VAL A 386 5.57 11.29 -6.96
C VAL A 386 6.82 10.45 -7.18
N ASN A 387 7.94 10.83 -6.55
CA ASN A 387 9.20 10.09 -6.63
C ASN A 387 9.06 8.66 -6.11
N ARG A 388 8.40 8.49 -4.97
CA ARG A 388 8.11 7.16 -4.41
C ARG A 388 7.33 6.30 -5.39
N ARG A 389 6.26 6.83 -6.00
CA ARG A 389 5.45 6.09 -6.98
C ARG A 389 6.28 5.75 -8.22
N ALA A 390 7.12 6.67 -8.71
CA ALA A 390 7.99 6.45 -9.85
C ALA A 390 9.00 5.32 -9.60
N LEU A 391 9.66 5.30 -8.44
CA LEU A 391 10.63 4.29 -8.05
C LEU A 391 10.02 2.89 -7.83
N LEU A 392 8.75 2.82 -7.45
CA LEU A 392 8.05 1.54 -7.24
C LEU A 392 7.35 1.01 -8.51
N LYS A 393 7.22 1.82 -9.55
CA LYS A 393 6.54 1.45 -10.81
C LYS A 393 7.22 0.29 -11.56
N PRO A 394 8.56 0.17 -11.64
CA PRO A 394 9.22 -0.96 -12.30
C PRO A 394 8.87 -2.32 -11.71
N TYR A 395 8.57 -2.39 -10.41
CA TYR A 395 8.20 -3.63 -9.75
C TYR A 395 6.84 -4.18 -10.17
N ILE A 396 5.94 -3.32 -10.67
CA ILE A 396 4.68 -3.75 -11.29
C ILE A 396 5.00 -4.52 -12.57
N LEU A 397 5.86 -3.96 -13.43
CA LEU A 397 6.27 -4.64 -14.68
C LEU A 397 6.96 -5.97 -14.39
N LEU A 398 7.85 -5.98 -13.40
CA LEU A 398 8.54 -7.19 -12.96
C LEU A 398 7.55 -8.30 -12.58
N ALA A 399 6.46 -7.97 -11.87
CA ALA A 399 5.44 -8.95 -11.49
C ALA A 399 4.70 -9.56 -12.69
N PHE A 400 4.41 -8.76 -13.73
CA PHE A 400 3.83 -9.29 -14.97
C PHE A 400 4.80 -10.22 -15.70
N MET A 401 6.08 -9.87 -15.75
CA MET A 401 7.14 -10.72 -16.32
C MET A 401 7.22 -12.06 -15.57
N TRP A 402 7.20 -12.03 -14.24
CA TRP A 402 7.20 -13.24 -13.41
C TRP A 402 5.96 -14.10 -13.63
N SER A 403 4.77 -13.50 -13.70
CA SER A 403 3.53 -14.23 -13.96
C SER A 403 3.58 -14.94 -15.30
N ALA A 404 4.06 -14.28 -16.34
CA ALA A 404 4.22 -14.89 -17.66
C ALA A 404 5.28 -16.00 -17.66
N LEU A 405 6.43 -15.76 -17.02
CA LEU A 405 7.53 -16.73 -16.97
C LEU A 405 7.12 -18.02 -16.23
N ILE A 406 6.43 -17.90 -15.09
CA ILE A 406 5.92 -19.05 -14.34
C ILE A 406 4.94 -19.87 -15.20
N ALA A 407 4.05 -19.22 -15.92
CA ALA A 407 3.08 -19.85 -16.79
C ALA A 407 3.77 -20.62 -17.95
N VAL A 408 4.71 -19.97 -18.65
CA VAL A 408 5.47 -20.58 -19.75
C VAL A 408 6.30 -21.78 -19.27
N THR A 409 7.03 -21.64 -18.15
CA THR A 409 7.84 -22.74 -17.60
C THR A 409 6.96 -23.93 -17.21
N THR A 410 5.77 -23.68 -16.68
CA THR A 410 4.81 -24.75 -16.34
C THR A 410 4.36 -25.52 -17.59
N THR A 411 4.06 -24.81 -18.67
CA THR A 411 3.68 -25.44 -19.94
C THR A 411 4.83 -26.26 -20.53
N ILE A 412 6.07 -25.77 -20.45
CA ILE A 412 7.25 -26.53 -20.88
C ILE A 412 7.39 -27.83 -20.08
N VAL A 413 7.26 -27.74 -18.76
CA VAL A 413 7.33 -28.94 -17.89
C VAL A 413 6.20 -29.90 -18.21
N ALA A 414 5.00 -29.40 -18.45
CA ALA A 414 3.85 -30.21 -18.86
C ALA A 414 4.12 -31.01 -20.12
N LEU A 415 4.61 -30.32 -21.17
CA LEU A 415 4.90 -30.99 -22.46
C LEU A 415 6.08 -31.95 -22.38
N THR A 416 7.15 -31.61 -21.67
CA THR A 416 8.29 -32.53 -21.50
C THR A 416 7.91 -33.80 -20.76
N THR A 417 7.09 -33.68 -19.73
CA THR A 417 6.62 -34.85 -18.98
C THR A 417 5.64 -35.73 -19.80
N THR A 418 4.74 -35.14 -20.58
CA THR A 418 3.86 -35.93 -21.49
C THR A 418 4.66 -36.66 -22.56
N MET A 419 5.74 -36.08 -23.07
CA MET A 419 6.64 -36.77 -24.01
C MET A 419 7.41 -37.90 -23.36
N MET A 420 7.89 -37.73 -22.13
CA MET A 420 8.60 -38.81 -21.41
C MET A 420 7.68 -40.01 -21.10
N THR A 421 6.41 -39.77 -20.77
CA THR A 421 5.44 -40.88 -20.54
C THR A 421 5.03 -41.57 -21.82
N GLY A 422 5.03 -40.94 -22.99
CA GLY A 422 4.72 -41.52 -24.30
C GLY A 422 5.79 -42.51 -24.82
N ILE A 423 7.00 -42.51 -24.24
CA ILE A 423 8.11 -43.42 -24.60
C ILE A 423 8.00 -44.80 -23.87
N VAL A 424 7.24 -44.87 -22.79
CA VAL A 424 7.06 -46.05 -21.95
C VAL A 424 5.80 -46.79 -22.41
N SER A 425 5.90 -48.01 -22.90
CA SER A 425 4.90 -49.02 -23.34
C SER A 425 3.41 -48.63 -23.43
N ALA A 426 2.78 -48.92 -24.57
CA ALA A 426 1.45 -48.42 -25.00
C ALA A 426 0.25 -48.71 -24.07
N ASP A 427 0.27 -49.79 -23.28
CA ASP A 427 -0.85 -50.17 -22.41
C ASP A 427 -0.88 -49.45 -21.04
N LEU A 428 0.27 -49.06 -20.53
CA LEU A 428 0.38 -48.23 -19.31
C LEU A 428 0.32 -46.71 -19.60
N ALA A 429 0.56 -46.34 -20.86
CA ALA A 429 0.63 -44.96 -21.29
C ALA A 429 -0.72 -44.22 -21.17
N SER A 430 -1.86 -44.88 -21.42
CA SER A 430 -3.17 -44.24 -21.41
C SER A 430 -3.63 -43.79 -20.01
N ALA A 431 -3.45 -44.62 -18.99
CA ALA A 431 -3.81 -44.29 -17.62
C ALA A 431 -2.85 -43.27 -17.01
N ALA A 432 -1.55 -43.36 -17.29
CA ALA A 432 -0.53 -42.45 -16.83
C ALA A 432 -0.69 -41.05 -17.46
N THR A 433 -1.03 -40.94 -18.75
CA THR A 433 -1.28 -39.67 -19.44
C THR A 433 -2.53 -38.97 -18.91
N LEU A 434 -3.62 -39.69 -18.64
CA LEU A 434 -4.84 -39.10 -18.03
C LEU A 434 -4.58 -38.59 -16.62
N ALA A 435 -3.89 -39.35 -15.78
CA ALA A 435 -3.52 -38.94 -14.44
C ALA A 435 -2.62 -37.69 -14.46
N MET A 436 -1.70 -37.62 -15.40
CA MET A 436 -0.80 -36.49 -15.56
C MET A 436 -1.49 -35.22 -16.09
N GLN A 437 -2.36 -35.34 -17.08
CA GLN A 437 -3.16 -34.22 -17.57
C GLN A 437 -4.04 -33.64 -16.47
N SER A 438 -4.66 -34.45 -15.63
CA SER A 438 -5.44 -33.98 -14.49
C SER A 438 -4.56 -33.23 -13.46
N GLN A 439 -3.36 -33.74 -13.18
CA GLN A 439 -2.41 -33.08 -12.28
C GLN A 439 -1.94 -31.72 -12.82
N LEU A 440 -1.70 -31.62 -14.13
CA LEU A 440 -1.31 -30.37 -14.78
C LEU A 440 -2.44 -29.32 -14.76
N LYS A 441 -3.69 -29.74 -15.02
CA LYS A 441 -4.86 -28.84 -14.91
C LYS A 441 -4.97 -28.26 -13.50
N VAL A 442 -4.84 -29.11 -12.48
CA VAL A 442 -4.92 -28.67 -11.07
C VAL A 442 -3.76 -27.75 -10.69
N PHE A 443 -2.57 -28.02 -11.21
CA PHE A 443 -1.42 -27.14 -10.95
C PHE A 443 -1.55 -25.78 -11.66
N SER A 444 -2.09 -25.74 -12.87
CA SER A 444 -2.40 -24.50 -13.57
C SER A 444 -3.36 -23.62 -12.75
N VAL A 445 -4.36 -24.24 -12.10
CA VAL A 445 -5.24 -23.54 -11.14
C VAL A 445 -4.43 -22.97 -9.97
N GLY A 446 -3.50 -23.73 -9.39
CA GLY A 446 -2.63 -23.27 -8.32
C GLY A 446 -1.80 -22.04 -8.71
N ILE A 447 -1.23 -22.04 -9.94
CA ILE A 447 -0.48 -20.89 -10.47
C ILE A 447 -1.36 -19.67 -10.65
N ILE A 448 -2.57 -19.83 -11.20
CA ILE A 448 -3.51 -18.70 -11.39
C ILE A 448 -3.87 -18.08 -10.04
N ILE A 449 -4.16 -18.90 -9.03
CA ILE A 449 -4.43 -18.44 -7.65
C ILE A 449 -3.20 -17.75 -7.08
N GLN A 450 -2.00 -18.31 -7.28
CA GLN A 450 -0.75 -17.73 -6.82
C GLN A 450 -0.49 -16.35 -7.45
N CYS A 451 -0.68 -16.20 -8.77
CA CYS A 451 -0.55 -14.94 -9.47
C CYS A 451 -1.58 -13.92 -8.98
N TRP A 452 -2.80 -14.37 -8.69
CA TRP A 452 -3.84 -13.54 -8.12
C TRP A 452 -3.46 -13.03 -6.70
N ILE A 453 -2.91 -13.87 -5.83
CA ILE A 453 -2.41 -13.47 -4.51
C ILE A 453 -1.22 -12.51 -4.65
N SER A 454 -0.29 -12.77 -5.59
CA SER A 454 0.84 -11.89 -5.88
C SER A 454 0.40 -10.48 -6.27
N GLY A 455 -0.77 -10.34 -6.91
CA GLY A 455 -1.36 -9.04 -7.23
C GLY A 455 -1.67 -8.19 -6.01
N PHE A 456 -2.06 -8.79 -4.88
CA PHE A 456 -2.24 -8.04 -3.61
C PHE A 456 -0.92 -7.56 -3.04
N PHE A 457 0.14 -8.37 -3.13
CA PHE A 457 1.48 -7.98 -2.74
C PHE A 457 1.95 -6.76 -3.54
N ILE A 458 1.85 -6.82 -4.86
CA ILE A 458 2.26 -5.74 -5.77
C ILE A 458 1.38 -4.49 -5.57
N GLY A 459 0.07 -4.64 -5.44
CA GLY A 459 -0.83 -3.52 -5.17
C GLY A 459 -0.51 -2.81 -3.86
N LYS A 460 -0.18 -3.59 -2.81
CA LYS A 460 0.25 -3.03 -1.53
C LYS A 460 1.57 -2.27 -1.65
N ILE A 461 2.54 -2.78 -2.40
CA ILE A 461 3.84 -2.14 -2.59
C ILE A 461 3.71 -0.88 -3.44
N SER A 462 3.05 -0.95 -4.60
CA SER A 462 3.00 0.15 -5.58
C SER A 462 2.20 1.35 -5.10
N GLU A 463 1.04 1.13 -4.47
CA GLU A 463 0.12 2.20 -4.07
C GLU A 463 -0.03 2.34 -2.55
N GLY A 464 0.65 1.51 -1.76
CA GLY A 464 0.57 1.55 -0.29
C GLY A 464 -0.72 0.97 0.27
N ASN A 465 -1.62 0.40 -0.55
CA ASN A 465 -2.95 -0.01 -0.15
C ASN A 465 -3.35 -1.36 -0.73
N PHE A 466 -3.99 -2.22 0.06
CA PHE A 466 -4.51 -3.50 -0.43
C PHE A 466 -5.63 -3.34 -1.46
N GLY A 467 -6.36 -2.21 -1.45
CA GLY A 467 -7.39 -1.92 -2.43
C GLY A 467 -6.86 -1.88 -3.87
N ALA A 468 -5.63 -1.41 -4.07
CA ALA A 468 -4.94 -1.45 -5.36
C ALA A 468 -4.67 -2.90 -5.82
N GLY A 469 -4.54 -3.81 -4.87
CA GLY A 469 -4.31 -5.22 -5.13
C GLY A 469 -5.37 -5.84 -6.02
N PHE A 470 -6.65 -5.49 -5.89
CA PHE A 470 -7.72 -6.06 -6.72
C PHE A 470 -7.51 -5.83 -8.21
N LYS A 471 -7.02 -4.65 -8.59
CA LYS A 471 -6.67 -4.33 -9.99
C LYS A 471 -5.51 -5.21 -10.47
N HIS A 472 -4.43 -5.27 -9.69
CA HIS A 472 -3.24 -6.02 -10.06
C HIS A 472 -3.48 -7.53 -10.00
N SER A 473 -4.28 -8.03 -9.05
CA SER A 473 -4.66 -9.43 -8.96
C SER A 473 -5.47 -9.91 -10.16
N ALA A 474 -6.46 -9.12 -10.60
CA ALA A 474 -7.24 -9.45 -11.80
C ALA A 474 -6.35 -9.50 -13.05
N LEU A 475 -5.47 -8.51 -13.22
CA LEU A 475 -4.57 -8.43 -14.37
C LEU A 475 -3.53 -9.56 -14.36
N LEU A 476 -2.91 -9.88 -13.20
CA LEU A 476 -1.91 -10.95 -13.11
C LEU A 476 -2.52 -12.33 -13.32
N ALA A 477 -3.72 -12.59 -12.80
CA ALA A 477 -4.44 -13.85 -13.07
C ALA A 477 -4.77 -14.00 -14.55
N ALA A 478 -5.24 -12.94 -15.21
CA ALA A 478 -5.50 -12.93 -16.63
C ALA A 478 -4.20 -13.12 -17.45
N THR A 479 -3.10 -12.46 -17.07
CA THR A 479 -1.79 -12.63 -17.73
C THR A 479 -1.28 -14.06 -17.60
N ALA A 480 -1.39 -14.67 -16.42
CA ALA A 480 -1.00 -16.05 -16.19
C ALA A 480 -1.77 -17.02 -17.10
N TYR A 481 -3.09 -16.88 -17.16
CA TYR A 481 -3.93 -17.71 -18.02
C TYR A 481 -3.63 -17.49 -19.51
N ILE A 482 -3.54 -16.25 -19.99
CA ILE A 482 -3.19 -15.95 -21.38
C ILE A 482 -1.82 -16.54 -21.72
N SER A 483 -0.84 -16.42 -20.83
CA SER A 483 0.50 -16.98 -21.04
C SER A 483 0.50 -18.50 -21.08
N LEU A 484 -0.34 -19.17 -20.27
CA LEU A 484 -0.54 -20.63 -20.33
C LEU A 484 -1.08 -21.05 -21.70
N VAL A 485 -2.16 -20.43 -22.16
CA VAL A 485 -2.79 -20.77 -23.46
C VAL A 485 -1.85 -20.47 -24.64
N VAL A 486 -1.21 -19.30 -24.65
CA VAL A 486 -0.27 -18.91 -25.72
C VAL A 486 0.94 -19.86 -25.75
N SER A 487 1.50 -20.20 -24.60
CA SER A 487 2.65 -21.12 -24.54
C SER A 487 2.27 -22.54 -24.99
N GLU A 488 1.07 -23.02 -24.66
CA GLU A 488 0.57 -24.31 -25.10
C GLU A 488 0.42 -24.36 -26.63
N VAL A 489 -0.19 -23.33 -27.23
CA VAL A 489 -0.36 -23.24 -28.69
C VAL A 489 0.99 -23.13 -29.43
N LEU A 490 1.91 -22.30 -28.92
CA LEU A 490 3.23 -22.12 -29.54
C LEU A 490 4.08 -23.38 -29.47
N LEU A 491 4.14 -24.02 -28.30
CA LEU A 491 4.95 -25.21 -28.08
C LEU A 491 4.37 -26.44 -28.82
N SER A 492 3.04 -26.62 -28.83
CA SER A 492 2.41 -27.68 -29.62
C SER A 492 2.68 -27.52 -31.11
N GLY A 493 2.70 -26.29 -31.63
CA GLY A 493 3.09 -25.99 -33.01
C GLY A 493 4.54 -26.36 -33.32
N ILE A 494 5.48 -26.04 -32.45
CA ILE A 494 6.92 -26.37 -32.61
C ILE A 494 7.14 -27.88 -32.61
N PHE A 495 6.48 -28.62 -31.71
CA PHE A 495 6.61 -30.08 -31.61
C PHE A 495 5.92 -30.81 -32.76
N ASN A 496 4.83 -30.28 -33.31
CA ASN A 496 4.15 -30.84 -34.51
C ASN A 496 5.02 -30.72 -35.75
N VAL A 497 5.81 -29.60 -35.92
CA VAL A 497 6.75 -29.43 -37.04
C VAL A 497 7.95 -30.36 -36.94
N GLY A 498 8.32 -30.81 -35.73
CA GLY A 498 9.38 -31.78 -35.47
C GLY A 498 9.00 -33.27 -35.68
N GLY A 499 7.79 -33.56 -36.16
CA GLY A 499 7.33 -34.95 -36.43
C GLY A 499 6.94 -35.78 -35.21
N LEU A 500 6.92 -35.16 -34.03
CA LEU A 500 6.46 -35.73 -32.77
C LEU A 500 4.99 -35.28 -32.57
N LYS A 501 4.02 -36.06 -33.07
CA LYS A 501 2.59 -35.84 -32.79
C LYS A 501 2.35 -36.01 -31.29
N PRO A 502 1.75 -35.04 -30.59
CA PRO A 502 1.23 -35.30 -29.27
C PRO A 502 0.13 -36.37 -29.36
N PRO A 503 0.01 -37.26 -28.40
CA PRO A 503 -1.09 -38.21 -28.36
C PRO A 503 -2.40 -37.41 -28.21
N THR A 504 -3.32 -37.60 -29.18
CA THR A 504 -4.67 -37.04 -29.18
C THR A 504 -5.47 -37.55 -28.00
#